data_8331cd04c2ce5319ace9a83e985783e4
#
_entry.id   8331cd04c2ce5319ace9a83e985783e4
#
_cell.length_a   1.000
_cell.length_b   1.000
_cell.length_c   1.000
_cell.angle_alpha   90.00
_cell.angle_beta   90.00
_cell.angle_gamma   90.00
#
_symmetry.space_group_name_H-M   'P 1'
#
loop_
_entity.id
_entity.type
_entity.pdbx_description
1 polymer ?
#
loop_
_entity_poly.entity_id
_entity_poly.type
_entity_poly.pdbx_seq_one_letter_code
_entity_poly.pdbx_strand_id
1 'polypeptide(L)'
;MSILHIDHYNLRADSVLLNALRQFYCEVIGLKIGARPSLNSVGYWLYAGDKDVLHLSQISPDEIRQCHVKGTFDHIAFLCDDLQNTESQLLKKGIPYQRSKVAQTGHIQLFLSDPAGNRIELHFSPPCKL
;
A
#
# COMPACT_ATOMS: atom_id res chain seq x y z
N MET A 1 -26.68 11.83 4.58
CA MET A 1 -25.46 11.00 4.51
C MET A 1 -24.24 11.92 4.61
N SER A 2 -23.28 11.56 5.41
CA SER A 2 -22.00 12.26 5.51
C SER A 2 -20.87 11.28 5.26
N ILE A 3 -19.85 11.68 4.52
CA ILE A 3 -18.62 10.91 4.36
C ILE A 3 -17.72 11.26 5.54
N LEU A 4 -17.31 10.26 6.32
CA LEU A 4 -16.48 10.46 7.52
C LEU A 4 -14.99 10.39 7.20
N HIS A 5 -14.56 9.38 6.45
CA HIS A 5 -13.16 9.16 6.03
C HIS A 5 -13.10 8.06 4.99
N ILE A 6 -11.93 7.81 4.42
CA ILE A 6 -11.68 6.60 3.64
C ILE A 6 -11.61 5.41 4.61
N ASP A 7 -12.35 4.34 4.32
CA ASP A 7 -12.37 3.15 5.17
C ASP A 7 -11.26 2.18 4.79
N HIS A 8 -11.29 1.68 3.59
CA HIS A 8 -10.27 0.78 3.05
C HIS A 8 -10.26 0.83 1.51
N TYR A 9 -9.24 0.23 0.92
CA TYR A 9 -9.23 -0.08 -0.51
C TYR A 9 -9.01 -1.59 -0.70
N ASN A 10 -9.40 -2.11 -1.86
CA ASN A 10 -9.32 -3.53 -2.17
C ASN A 10 -8.48 -3.73 -3.42
N LEU A 11 -7.55 -4.68 -3.35
CA LEU A 11 -6.82 -5.21 -4.50
C LEU A 11 -7.28 -6.64 -4.73
N ARG A 12 -7.60 -6.95 -5.97
CA ARG A 12 -8.17 -8.23 -6.35
C ARG A 12 -7.31 -8.88 -7.42
N ALA A 13 -6.88 -10.13 -7.20
CA ALA A 13 -5.91 -10.80 -8.05
C ALA A 13 -6.06 -12.32 -7.98
N ASP A 14 -5.41 -13.03 -8.90
CA ASP A 14 -5.27 -14.48 -8.80
C ASP A 14 -4.42 -14.87 -7.59
N SER A 15 -4.37 -16.15 -7.26
CA SER A 15 -3.70 -16.64 -6.05
C SER A 15 -2.20 -16.35 -6.03
N VAL A 16 -1.53 -16.40 -7.17
CA VAL A 16 -0.07 -16.15 -7.26
C VAL A 16 0.23 -14.68 -7.01
N LEU A 17 -0.45 -13.79 -7.70
CA LEU A 17 -0.27 -12.34 -7.53
C LEU A 17 -0.77 -11.89 -6.16
N LEU A 18 -1.85 -12.47 -5.65
CA LEU A 18 -2.37 -12.14 -4.32
C LEU A 18 -1.34 -12.43 -3.22
N ASN A 19 -0.64 -13.56 -3.31
CA ASN A 19 0.44 -13.90 -2.37
C ASN A 19 1.63 -12.93 -2.48
N ALA A 20 1.99 -12.53 -3.70
CA ALA A 20 3.04 -11.52 -3.92
C ALA A 20 2.65 -10.16 -3.34
N LEU A 21 1.40 -9.75 -3.51
CA LEU A 21 0.86 -8.51 -2.93
C LEU A 21 0.87 -8.58 -1.40
N ARG A 22 0.40 -9.67 -0.82
CA ARG A 22 0.44 -9.87 0.64
C ARG A 22 1.87 -9.75 1.17
N GLN A 23 2.81 -10.42 0.56
CA GLN A 23 4.21 -10.37 0.96
C GLN A 23 4.78 -8.95 0.85
N PHE A 24 4.53 -8.26 -0.25
CA PHE A 24 4.98 -6.89 -0.45
C PHE A 24 4.42 -5.93 0.60
N TYR A 25 3.11 -5.92 0.80
CA TYR A 25 2.49 -5.00 1.75
C TYR A 25 2.83 -5.31 3.20
N CYS A 26 3.13 -6.55 3.55
CA CYS A 26 3.60 -6.91 4.88
C CYS A 26 5.10 -6.64 5.07
N GLU A 27 5.94 -7.06 4.13
CA GLU A 27 7.41 -7.00 4.31
C GLU A 27 8.03 -5.68 3.87
N VAL A 28 7.48 -5.02 2.84
CA VAL A 28 8.01 -3.74 2.32
C VAL A 28 7.28 -2.55 2.92
N ILE A 29 5.95 -2.54 2.86
CA ILE A 29 5.14 -1.43 3.38
C ILE A 29 4.99 -1.49 4.90
N GLY A 30 4.92 -2.69 5.47
CA GLY A 30 4.84 -2.87 6.92
C GLY A 30 3.43 -2.99 7.48
N LEU A 31 2.44 -3.28 6.64
CA LEU A 31 1.10 -3.63 7.12
C LEU A 31 1.12 -5.02 7.77
N LYS A 32 0.15 -5.30 8.63
CA LYS A 32 0.05 -6.57 9.35
C LYS A 32 -1.24 -7.29 9.00
N ILE A 33 -1.14 -8.61 8.77
CA ILE A 33 -2.33 -9.45 8.63
C ILE A 33 -3.07 -9.47 9.96
N GLY A 34 -4.38 -9.29 9.90
CA GLY A 34 -5.23 -9.33 11.09
C GLY A 34 -6.57 -10.00 10.83
N ALA A 35 -7.47 -9.84 11.79
CA ALA A 35 -8.79 -10.45 11.78
C ALA A 35 -9.55 -10.13 10.48
N ARG A 36 -10.19 -11.14 9.93
CA ARG A 36 -11.05 -11.07 8.75
C ARG A 36 -12.29 -11.92 9.01
N PRO A 37 -13.51 -11.40 8.79
CA PRO A 37 -14.71 -12.21 8.93
C PRO A 37 -14.68 -13.43 8.02
N SER A 38 -15.41 -14.48 8.39
CA SER A 38 -15.64 -15.61 7.49
C SER A 38 -16.44 -15.16 6.29
N LEU A 39 -15.76 -15.05 5.15
CA LEU A 39 -16.35 -14.66 3.86
C LEU A 39 -16.26 -15.84 2.90
N ASN A 40 -17.14 -15.85 1.88
CA ASN A 40 -17.14 -16.90 0.85
C ASN A 40 -16.00 -16.73 -0.19
N SER A 41 -14.97 -15.96 0.15
CA SER A 41 -13.83 -15.70 -0.72
C SER A 41 -12.53 -15.85 0.06
N VAL A 42 -11.48 -16.23 -0.65
CA VAL A 42 -10.11 -16.25 -0.12
C VAL A 42 -9.55 -14.84 -0.13
N GLY A 43 -8.88 -14.46 0.93
CA GLY A 43 -8.24 -13.15 1.00
C GLY A 43 -7.64 -12.85 2.36
N TYR A 44 -7.17 -11.61 2.48
CA TYR A 44 -6.50 -11.11 3.68
C TYR A 44 -6.95 -9.69 3.97
N TRP A 45 -7.08 -9.36 5.23
CA TRP A 45 -7.21 -7.98 5.69
C TRP A 45 -5.89 -7.54 6.30
N LEU A 46 -5.33 -6.46 5.78
CA LEU A 46 -4.06 -5.91 6.22
C LEU A 46 -4.28 -4.60 6.98
N TYR A 47 -3.61 -4.47 8.11
CA TYR A 47 -3.85 -3.44 9.11
C TYR A 47 -2.67 -2.47 9.21
N ALA A 48 -3.00 -1.18 9.33
CA ALA A 48 -2.13 -0.15 9.85
C ALA A 48 -2.61 0.16 11.28
N GLY A 49 -1.87 -0.28 12.29
CA GLY A 49 -2.35 -0.24 13.66
C GLY A 49 -3.58 -1.12 13.86
N ASP A 50 -4.68 -0.54 14.32
CA ASP A 50 -5.95 -1.23 14.53
C ASP A 50 -6.93 -1.11 13.34
N LYS A 51 -6.52 -0.45 12.26
CA LYS A 51 -7.37 -0.17 11.10
C LYS A 51 -7.02 -1.06 9.92
N ASP A 52 -8.01 -1.80 9.42
CA ASP A 52 -7.92 -2.66 8.24
C ASP A 52 -7.99 -1.83 6.95
N VAL A 53 -6.87 -1.26 6.55
CA VAL A 53 -6.78 -0.29 5.46
C VAL A 53 -6.74 -0.91 4.07
N LEU A 54 -6.29 -2.16 3.95
CA LEU A 54 -6.17 -2.87 2.68
C LEU A 54 -6.80 -4.26 2.77
N HIS A 55 -7.75 -4.52 1.89
CA HIS A 55 -8.32 -5.84 1.71
C HIS A 55 -7.75 -6.45 0.43
N LEU A 56 -7.19 -7.64 0.54
CA LEU A 56 -6.75 -8.45 -0.59
C LEU A 56 -7.79 -9.54 -0.82
N SER A 57 -8.29 -9.68 -2.04
CA SER A 57 -9.28 -10.70 -2.37
C SER A 57 -8.90 -11.47 -3.64
N GLN A 58 -9.09 -12.78 -3.59
CA GLN A 58 -8.80 -13.65 -4.73
C GLN A 58 -9.95 -13.58 -5.74
N ILE A 59 -9.61 -13.55 -7.02
CA ILE A 59 -10.59 -13.59 -8.11
C ILE A 59 -11.31 -14.94 -8.14
N SER A 60 -12.52 -14.93 -8.72
CA SER A 60 -13.25 -16.15 -9.06
C SER A 60 -12.55 -16.86 -10.24
N PRO A 61 -12.76 -18.20 -10.44
CA PRO A 61 -12.07 -18.94 -11.51
C PRO A 61 -12.29 -18.41 -12.92
N ASP A 62 -13.43 -17.78 -13.17
CA ASP A 62 -13.83 -17.21 -14.48
C ASP A 62 -13.65 -15.68 -14.56
N GLU A 63 -13.14 -15.07 -13.50
CA GLU A 63 -12.84 -13.64 -13.48
C GLU A 63 -11.45 -13.38 -14.07
N ILE A 64 -11.35 -12.40 -14.98
CA ILE A 64 -10.09 -11.98 -15.58
C ILE A 64 -9.78 -10.56 -15.13
N ARG A 65 -8.58 -10.35 -14.55
CA ARG A 65 -8.05 -9.04 -14.20
C ARG A 65 -6.64 -8.88 -14.72
N GLN A 66 -6.38 -7.74 -15.32
CA GLN A 66 -5.04 -7.36 -15.75
C GLN A 66 -4.27 -6.74 -14.57
N CYS A 67 -2.94 -6.83 -14.59
CA CYS A 67 -2.10 -5.97 -13.78
C CYS A 67 -2.38 -4.51 -14.13
N HIS A 68 -1.99 -3.59 -13.27
CA HIS A 68 -2.37 -2.19 -13.34
C HIS A 68 -2.35 -1.64 -14.76
N VAL A 69 -3.50 -1.13 -15.20
CA VAL A 69 -3.66 -0.39 -16.45
C VAL A 69 -3.85 1.08 -16.08
N LYS A 70 -3.08 1.97 -16.68
CA LYS A 70 -3.18 3.41 -16.41
C LYS A 70 -4.57 3.91 -16.75
N GLY A 71 -5.25 4.45 -15.75
CA GLY A 71 -6.55 5.09 -15.84
C GLY A 71 -6.50 6.43 -15.12
N THR A 72 -7.62 6.85 -14.55
CA THR A 72 -7.68 8.09 -13.76
C THR A 72 -7.13 7.92 -12.34
N PHE A 73 -7.14 6.70 -11.78
CA PHE A 73 -6.51 6.43 -10.49
C PHE A 73 -4.99 6.43 -10.65
N ASP A 74 -4.29 7.30 -9.91
CA ASP A 74 -2.84 7.45 -10.01
C ASP A 74 -2.09 6.68 -8.90
N HIS A 75 -2.40 6.95 -7.65
CA HIS A 75 -1.72 6.31 -6.52
C HIS A 75 -2.55 6.37 -5.24
N ILE A 76 -2.10 5.61 -4.25
CA ILE A 76 -2.51 5.74 -2.85
C ILE A 76 -1.33 6.20 -2.01
N ALA A 77 -1.57 7.04 -1.01
CA ALA A 77 -0.54 7.54 -0.12
C ALA A 77 -0.77 7.04 1.31
N PHE A 78 0.32 6.58 1.95
CA PHE A 78 0.35 6.27 3.38
C PHE A 78 1.15 7.34 4.11
N LEU A 79 0.61 7.84 5.21
CA LEU A 79 1.36 8.69 6.11
C LEU A 79 2.31 7.81 6.94
N CYS A 80 3.57 8.17 6.93
CA CYS A 80 4.64 7.38 7.54
C CYS A 80 5.49 8.23 8.47
N ASP A 81 6.19 7.56 9.36
CA ASP A 81 7.25 8.14 10.19
C ASP A 81 8.60 7.47 9.85
N ASP A 82 9.69 7.99 10.41
CA ASP A 82 11.03 7.45 10.29
C ASP A 82 11.51 7.28 8.84
N LEU A 83 11.61 8.39 8.12
CA LEU A 83 12.10 8.42 6.74
C LEU A 83 13.46 7.73 6.58
N GLN A 84 14.40 8.00 7.50
CA GLN A 84 15.76 7.46 7.38
C GLN A 84 15.78 5.93 7.43
N ASN A 85 15.05 5.34 8.36
CA ASN A 85 14.95 3.88 8.45
C ASN A 85 14.21 3.30 7.24
N THR A 86 13.16 3.97 6.77
CA THR A 86 12.40 3.54 5.59
C THR A 86 13.29 3.48 4.35
N GLU A 87 14.06 4.54 4.06
CA GLU A 87 14.98 4.55 2.92
C GLU A 87 16.05 3.46 3.06
N SER A 88 16.60 3.29 4.27
CA SER A 88 17.58 2.23 4.56
C SER A 88 17.01 0.83 4.27
N GLN A 89 15.78 0.55 4.68
CA GLN A 89 15.14 -0.74 4.44
C GLN A 89 14.83 -0.97 2.97
N LEU A 90 14.36 0.05 2.25
CA LEU A 90 14.10 -0.04 0.81
C LEU A 90 15.38 -0.37 0.04
N LEU A 91 16.49 0.30 0.36
CA LEU A 91 17.80 0.04 -0.26
C LEU A 91 18.28 -1.38 0.07
N LYS A 92 18.18 -1.80 1.31
CA LYS A 92 18.60 -3.13 1.76
C LYS A 92 17.81 -4.25 1.07
N LYS A 93 16.53 -4.02 0.81
CA LYS A 93 15.65 -4.99 0.12
C LYS A 93 15.71 -4.88 -1.40
N GLY A 94 16.48 -3.94 -1.95
CA GLY A 94 16.59 -3.73 -3.39
C GLY A 94 15.30 -3.23 -4.03
N ILE A 95 14.47 -2.48 -3.30
CA ILE A 95 13.22 -1.92 -3.80
C ILE A 95 13.49 -0.57 -4.44
N PRO A 96 13.28 -0.40 -5.76
CA PRO A 96 13.45 0.90 -6.42
C PRO A 96 12.37 1.88 -5.96
N TYR A 97 12.76 3.12 -5.75
CA TYR A 97 11.84 4.20 -5.42
C TYR A 97 12.35 5.53 -5.92
N GLN A 98 11.45 6.50 -6.06
CA GLN A 98 11.76 7.88 -6.39
C GLN A 98 11.48 8.77 -5.19
N ARG A 99 12.41 9.66 -4.85
CA ARG A 99 12.29 10.61 -3.76
C ARG A 99 11.95 11.99 -4.31
N SER A 100 10.95 12.63 -3.72
CA SER A 100 10.53 13.99 -4.04
C SER A 100 10.34 14.80 -2.75
N LYS A 101 10.52 16.11 -2.86
CA LYS A 101 10.30 17.04 -1.76
C LYS A 101 9.32 18.12 -2.18
N VAL A 102 8.29 18.34 -1.38
CA VAL A 102 7.34 19.43 -1.59
C VAL A 102 7.96 20.72 -1.06
N ALA A 103 8.34 21.62 -1.96
CA ALA A 103 9.14 22.81 -1.64
C ALA A 103 8.49 23.73 -0.58
N GLN A 104 7.16 23.94 -0.66
CA GLN A 104 6.45 24.84 0.23
C GLN A 104 6.27 24.30 1.66
N THR A 105 6.20 22.99 1.82
CA THR A 105 5.86 22.35 3.11
C THR A 105 7.02 21.55 3.71
N GLY A 106 8.01 21.17 2.90
CA GLY A 106 9.13 20.34 3.33
C GLY A 106 8.79 18.85 3.49
N HIS A 107 7.57 18.44 3.13
CA HIS A 107 7.21 17.02 3.12
C HIS A 107 8.05 16.25 2.13
N ILE A 108 8.41 15.02 2.49
CA ILE A 108 9.12 14.08 1.62
C ILE A 108 8.15 13.02 1.17
N GLN A 109 8.22 12.69 -0.12
CA GLN A 109 7.42 11.65 -0.75
C GLN A 109 8.35 10.59 -1.33
N LEU A 110 8.11 9.33 -1.04
CA LEU A 110 8.76 8.20 -1.70
C LEU A 110 7.71 7.49 -2.56
N PHE A 111 8.00 7.35 -3.85
CA PHE A 111 7.11 6.67 -4.79
C PHE A 111 7.71 5.34 -5.20
N LEU A 112 6.93 4.28 -5.08
CA LEU A 112 7.30 2.93 -5.48
C LEU A 112 6.09 2.20 -6.06
N SER A 113 6.32 1.02 -6.62
CA SER A 113 5.26 0.20 -7.21
C SER A 113 5.13 -1.13 -6.48
N ASP A 114 3.91 -1.61 -6.33
CA ASP A 114 3.64 -2.96 -5.82
C ASP A 114 3.83 -4.02 -6.94
N PRO A 115 3.76 -5.33 -6.63
CA PRO A 115 3.92 -6.38 -7.63
C PRO A 115 2.90 -6.38 -8.77
N ALA A 116 1.74 -5.75 -8.59
CA ALA A 116 0.73 -5.58 -9.64
C ALA A 116 0.96 -4.32 -10.49
N GLY A 117 1.95 -3.49 -10.15
CA GLY A 117 2.24 -2.22 -10.82
C GLY A 117 1.45 -1.04 -10.28
N ASN A 118 0.76 -1.17 -9.16
CA ASN A 118 0.08 -0.05 -8.52
C ASN A 118 1.10 0.88 -7.87
N ARG A 119 0.90 2.18 -8.08
CA ARG A 119 1.79 3.21 -7.54
C ARG A 119 1.42 3.53 -6.09
N ILE A 120 2.41 3.60 -5.23
CA ILE A 120 2.28 3.89 -3.81
C ILE A 120 3.15 5.09 -3.47
N GLU A 121 2.61 6.00 -2.67
CA GLU A 121 3.35 7.08 -2.05
C GLU A 121 3.53 6.79 -0.57
N LEU A 122 4.77 6.89 -0.08
CA LEU A 122 5.06 6.96 1.36
C LEU A 122 5.32 8.43 1.67
N HIS A 123 4.48 9.02 2.49
CA HIS A 123 4.45 10.45 2.77
C HIS A 123 4.97 10.73 4.17
N PHE A 124 6.01 11.57 4.27
CA PHE A 124 6.67 11.90 5.53
C PHE A 124 6.53 13.38 5.81
N SER A 125 6.03 13.71 7.00
CA SER A 125 6.00 15.09 7.46
C SER A 125 7.42 15.61 7.71
N PRO A 126 7.67 16.90 7.55
CA PRO A 126 8.98 17.46 7.89
C PRO A 126 9.25 17.28 9.39
N PRO A 127 10.54 17.18 9.80
CA PRO A 127 10.86 17.11 11.22
C PRO A 127 10.33 18.35 11.94
N CYS A 128 9.83 18.17 13.17
CA CYS A 128 9.42 19.27 14.01
C CYS A 128 10.58 20.24 14.18
N LYS A 129 10.36 21.51 13.87
CA LYS A 129 11.30 22.58 14.22
C LYS A 129 11.14 22.84 15.72
N LEU A 130 12.21 22.53 16.45
CA LEU A 130 12.31 22.94 17.85
C LEU A 130 12.61 24.42 17.93
#